data_b51970236a03d4381e5d50e4cbcc956b
#
_entry.id   b51970236a03d4381e5d50e4cbcc956b
#
_cell.length_a   1.000
_cell.length_b   1.000
_cell.length_c   1.000
_cell.angle_alpha   90.00
_cell.angle_beta   90.00
_cell.angle_gamma   90.00
#
_symmetry.space_group_name_H-M   'P 1'
#
loop_
_entity.id
_entity.type
_entity.pdbx_description
1 polymer ?
#
loop_
_entity_poly.entity_id
_entity_poly.type
_entity_poly.pdbx_seq_one_letter_code
_entity_poly.pdbx_strand_id
1 'polypeptide(L)'
;MKQRGPAGGRLSSPRPSSPKPSAPGSGAGEGPDGRSASASQKINKASANDRSLDSVIAADKIAALKLVPVSRETEARLDRYIALLREWQAKTNLVAPSTLPHLWTRHIADSLQLVDLAPTAKRWADLGSGGGFPGVVLACAMAETPGASVHLVERIAKKAAFLREAIRITTSPGVVHLAEIGDNVDRITGPVDCVTARALAPLHQLIGFAEPLMRQGAKALFPKGQDVDAELTEAAKYWNIQPQLHQSRTGDGWIVELNAAERRG
;
A
#
# COMPACT_ATOMS: atom_id res chain seq x y z
N MET A 1 -5.67 -54.02 37.97
CA MET A 1 -4.88 -54.23 39.18
C MET A 1 -4.41 -52.93 39.76
N LYS A 2 -4.90 -52.64 41.00
CA LYS A 2 -4.38 -51.75 42.05
C LYS A 2 -4.00 -50.31 41.70
N GLN A 3 -4.83 -49.32 42.08
CA GLN A 3 -5.01 -48.66 43.40
C GLN A 3 -3.68 -48.14 43.99
N ARG A 4 -3.49 -46.83 44.27
CA ARG A 4 -3.98 -46.09 45.44
C ARG A 4 -3.47 -44.62 45.37
N GLY A 5 -4.29 -43.61 45.67
CA GLY A 5 -3.84 -42.39 46.32
C GLY A 5 -3.82 -42.59 47.85
N PRO A 6 -3.96 -41.57 48.76
CA PRO A 6 -4.00 -40.10 48.69
C PRO A 6 -3.18 -39.46 49.84
N ALA A 7 -3.26 -38.16 50.07
CA ALA A 7 -3.27 -37.37 51.34
C ALA A 7 -2.59 -36.00 51.08
N GLY A 8 -3.09 -34.86 51.34
CA GLY A 8 -3.89 -34.37 52.47
C GLY A 8 -3.03 -33.47 53.35
N GLY A 9 -3.18 -32.15 53.32
CA GLY A 9 -2.50 -31.22 54.21
C GLY A 9 -3.11 -29.82 54.16
N ARG A 10 -4.10 -29.61 55.04
CA ARG A 10 -4.62 -28.28 55.39
C ARG A 10 -3.70 -27.63 56.42
N LEU A 11 -3.83 -26.26 56.48
CA LEU A 11 -3.70 -25.34 57.63
C LEU A 11 -2.91 -24.10 57.13
N SER A 12 -3.18 -22.86 57.41
CA SER A 12 -4.19 -22.13 58.19
C SER A 12 -3.86 -20.67 58.01
N SER A 13 -4.87 -19.86 57.80
CA SER A 13 -4.76 -18.38 57.81
C SER A 13 -4.50 -17.88 59.23
N PRO A 14 -3.95 -16.70 59.40
CA PRO A 14 -4.47 -15.79 60.43
C PRO A 14 -4.94 -14.43 59.86
N ARG A 15 -5.97 -13.95 60.51
CA ARG A 15 -6.71 -12.72 60.34
C ARG A 15 -6.06 -11.54 61.09
N PRO A 16 -6.62 -10.33 61.06
CA PRO A 16 -5.96 -9.03 60.86
C PRO A 16 -5.80 -8.26 62.19
N SER A 17 -4.95 -7.25 62.16
CA SER A 17 -4.90 -6.23 63.21
C SER A 17 -5.32 -4.86 62.63
N SER A 18 -6.31 -4.26 63.28
CA SER A 18 -6.92 -2.98 63.01
C SER A 18 -6.11 -1.79 63.60
N PRO A 19 -6.50 -0.53 63.32
CA PRO A 19 -5.61 0.64 63.23
C PRO A 19 -5.56 1.48 64.50
N LYS A 20 -4.60 2.39 64.58
CA LYS A 20 -4.64 3.55 65.47
C LYS A 20 -4.55 4.85 64.68
N PRO A 21 -5.27 5.91 65.06
CA PRO A 21 -5.30 7.19 64.38
C PRO A 21 -4.21 8.14 64.94
N SER A 22 -3.66 8.97 64.08
CA SER A 22 -2.94 10.18 64.46
C SER A 22 -3.40 11.35 63.64
N ALA A 23 -3.55 12.46 64.35
CA ALA A 23 -4.20 13.70 64.00
C ALA A 23 -3.37 14.63 63.05
N PRO A 24 -3.88 15.82 62.72
CA PRO A 24 -3.72 16.45 61.42
C PRO A 24 -2.52 17.40 61.35
N GLY A 25 -1.85 17.36 60.17
CA GLY A 25 -0.83 18.32 59.82
C GLY A 25 -1.34 19.23 58.68
N SER A 26 -1.28 20.49 58.95
CA SER A 26 -1.68 21.66 58.16
C SER A 26 -1.08 21.73 56.75
N GLY A 27 -1.90 22.06 55.83
CA GLY A 27 -1.85 22.93 54.69
C GLY A 27 -0.60 23.18 53.85
N ALA A 28 -0.74 22.98 52.60
CA ALA A 28 -0.32 23.93 51.55
C ALA A 28 -1.00 23.49 50.24
N GLY A 29 -1.76 24.40 49.67
CA GLY A 29 -2.47 24.17 48.42
C GLY A 29 -1.50 24.04 47.25
N GLU A 30 -1.58 22.96 46.55
CA GLU A 30 -1.07 22.86 45.20
C GLU A 30 -2.26 22.95 44.23
N GLY A 31 -2.27 24.04 43.47
CA GLY A 31 -3.26 24.31 42.44
C GLY A 31 -3.21 23.30 41.32
N PRO A 32 -4.36 23.03 40.66
CA PRO A 32 -4.47 22.07 39.58
C PRO A 32 -4.20 22.73 38.23
N ASP A 33 -2.96 23.07 37.86
CA ASP A 33 -2.70 23.76 36.58
C ASP A 33 -1.54 23.22 35.71
N GLY A 34 -0.83 22.21 36.14
CA GLY A 34 0.31 21.70 35.34
C GLY A 34 -0.03 20.72 34.24
N ARG A 35 -1.18 20.01 34.28
CA ARG A 35 -1.50 18.91 33.35
C ARG A 35 -2.33 19.34 32.15
N SER A 36 -3.10 20.41 32.24
CA SER A 36 -3.96 20.88 31.14
C SER A 36 -3.17 21.64 30.05
N ALA A 37 -2.14 22.37 30.42
CA ALA A 37 -1.29 23.13 29.50
C ALA A 37 -0.46 22.22 28.56
N SER A 38 0.02 21.09 29.09
CA SER A 38 0.83 20.15 28.26
C SER A 38 0.00 19.39 27.24
N ALA A 39 -1.26 19.07 27.54
CA ALA A 39 -2.18 18.41 26.62
C ALA A 39 -2.61 19.35 25.48
N SER A 40 -2.96 20.61 25.81
CA SER A 40 -3.32 21.62 24.82
C SER A 40 -2.17 21.98 23.88
N GLN A 41 -0.94 22.07 24.41
CA GLN A 41 0.25 22.29 23.56
C GLN A 41 0.54 21.12 22.61
N LYS A 42 0.36 19.87 23.05
CA LYS A 42 0.51 18.68 22.17
C LYS A 42 -0.56 18.65 21.08
N ILE A 43 -1.81 18.98 21.39
CA ILE A 43 -2.91 19.05 20.43
C ILE A 43 -2.66 20.17 19.40
N ASN A 44 -2.22 21.35 19.83
CA ASN A 44 -1.91 22.45 18.93
C ASN A 44 -0.71 22.17 18.03
N LYS A 45 0.31 21.47 18.54
CA LYS A 45 1.48 21.09 17.75
C LYS A 45 1.14 19.97 16.72
N ALA A 46 0.29 19.01 17.08
CA ALA A 46 -0.20 17.99 16.17
C ALA A 46 -1.04 18.59 15.02
N SER A 47 -1.96 19.52 15.36
CA SER A 47 -2.80 20.21 14.35
C SER A 47 -2.01 21.18 13.46
N ALA A 48 -0.91 21.75 13.93
CA ALA A 48 -0.01 22.57 13.11
C ALA A 48 0.82 21.73 12.14
N ASN A 49 1.33 20.57 12.59
CA ASN A 49 2.05 19.63 11.74
C ASN A 49 1.14 19.03 10.66
N ASP A 50 -0.12 18.72 10.96
CA ASP A 50 -1.07 18.17 10.00
C ASP A 50 -1.41 19.20 8.91
N ARG A 51 -1.66 20.47 9.28
CA ARG A 51 -1.85 21.57 8.32
C ARG A 51 -0.62 21.82 7.45
N SER A 52 0.59 21.68 8.00
CA SER A 52 1.83 21.77 7.22
C SER A 52 1.94 20.64 6.20
N LEU A 53 1.60 19.40 6.58
CA LEU A 53 1.59 18.26 5.67
C LEU A 53 0.55 18.42 4.56
N ASP A 54 -0.65 18.91 4.87
CA ASP A 54 -1.70 19.16 3.89
C ASP A 54 -1.25 20.16 2.81
N SER A 55 -0.56 21.25 3.21
CA SER A 55 -0.04 22.23 2.26
C SER A 55 1.05 21.62 1.35
N VAL A 56 1.91 20.77 1.89
CA VAL A 56 2.95 20.07 1.11
C VAL A 56 2.31 19.08 0.13
N ILE A 57 1.33 18.29 0.55
CA ILE A 57 0.60 17.37 -0.32
C ILE A 57 -0.14 18.13 -1.43
N ALA A 58 -0.72 19.29 -1.14
CA ALA A 58 -1.38 20.10 -2.16
C ALA A 58 -0.39 20.63 -3.21
N ALA A 59 0.79 21.07 -2.80
CA ALA A 59 1.84 21.48 -3.72
C ALA A 59 2.37 20.31 -4.56
N ASP A 60 2.56 19.13 -3.95
CA ASP A 60 2.96 17.90 -4.62
C ASP A 60 1.92 17.45 -5.66
N LYS A 61 0.61 17.58 -5.34
CA LYS A 61 -0.48 17.32 -6.29
C LYS A 61 -0.36 18.20 -7.54
N ILE A 62 -0.15 19.51 -7.37
CA ILE A 62 0.00 20.42 -8.49
C ILE A 62 1.21 20.03 -9.37
N ALA A 63 2.33 19.65 -8.74
CA ALA A 63 3.51 19.18 -9.46
C ALA A 63 3.22 17.88 -10.24
N ALA A 64 2.58 16.90 -9.61
CA ALA A 64 2.24 15.62 -10.22
C ALA A 64 1.31 15.76 -11.43
N LEU A 65 0.26 16.59 -11.32
CA LEU A 65 -0.70 16.83 -12.40
C LEU A 65 -0.11 17.63 -13.59
N LYS A 66 1.01 18.33 -13.40
CA LYS A 66 1.79 18.91 -14.51
C LYS A 66 2.57 17.85 -15.27
N LEU A 67 3.06 16.79 -14.58
CA LEU A 67 3.80 15.70 -15.22
C LEU A 67 2.88 14.75 -15.97
N VAL A 68 1.72 14.42 -15.38
CA VAL A 68 0.73 13.50 -15.95
C VAL A 68 -0.68 14.09 -15.73
N PRO A 69 -1.17 14.90 -16.67
CA PRO A 69 -2.51 15.49 -16.58
C PRO A 69 -3.61 14.42 -16.65
N VAL A 70 -4.69 14.63 -15.90
CA VAL A 70 -5.88 13.77 -15.91
C VAL A 70 -7.17 14.59 -16.00
N SER A 71 -8.30 13.94 -16.29
CA SER A 71 -9.62 14.59 -16.24
C SER A 71 -9.98 15.01 -14.80
N ARG A 72 -10.92 15.94 -14.66
CA ARG A 72 -11.44 16.38 -13.35
C ARG A 72 -12.10 15.24 -12.60
N GLU A 73 -12.76 14.35 -13.29
CA GLU A 73 -13.41 13.16 -12.74
C GLU A 73 -12.39 12.19 -12.16
N THR A 74 -11.29 11.92 -12.90
CA THR A 74 -10.17 11.11 -12.43
C THR A 74 -9.49 11.77 -11.23
N GLU A 75 -9.21 13.07 -11.30
CA GLU A 75 -8.63 13.83 -10.18
C GLU A 75 -9.49 13.70 -8.92
N ALA A 76 -10.81 13.88 -9.03
CA ALA A 76 -11.73 13.77 -7.90
C ALA A 76 -11.76 12.35 -7.30
N ARG A 77 -11.59 11.29 -8.12
CA ARG A 77 -11.44 9.91 -7.62
C ARG A 77 -10.14 9.73 -6.85
N LEU A 78 -9.04 10.24 -7.40
CA LEU A 78 -7.72 10.18 -6.76
C LEU A 78 -7.69 10.95 -5.44
N ASP A 79 -8.34 12.10 -5.34
CA ASP A 79 -8.49 12.84 -4.09
C ASP A 79 -9.17 12.00 -3.00
N ARG A 80 -10.30 11.35 -3.34
CA ARG A 80 -10.99 10.44 -2.40
C ARG A 80 -10.11 9.28 -1.98
N TYR A 81 -9.38 8.68 -2.93
CA TYR A 81 -8.46 7.59 -2.64
C TYR A 81 -7.33 8.02 -1.69
N ILE A 82 -6.70 9.17 -1.93
CA ILE A 82 -5.63 9.70 -1.07
C ILE A 82 -6.14 10.04 0.34
N ALA A 83 -7.34 10.58 0.46
CA ALA A 83 -7.96 10.84 1.75
C ALA A 83 -8.15 9.53 2.55
N LEU A 84 -8.71 8.49 1.92
CA LEU A 84 -8.86 7.17 2.53
C LEU A 84 -7.51 6.55 2.90
N LEU A 85 -6.51 6.64 2.02
CA LEU A 85 -5.18 6.10 2.27
C LEU A 85 -4.57 6.73 3.53
N ARG A 86 -4.65 8.05 3.69
CA ARG A 86 -4.13 8.76 4.86
C ARG A 86 -4.83 8.34 6.15
N GLU A 87 -6.14 8.13 6.10
CA GLU A 87 -6.91 7.62 7.24
C GLU A 87 -6.45 6.21 7.65
N TRP A 88 -6.30 5.31 6.68
CA TRP A 88 -5.90 3.93 6.94
C TRP A 88 -4.41 3.80 7.31
N GLN A 89 -3.55 4.69 6.81
CA GLN A 89 -2.11 4.69 7.09
C GLN A 89 -1.81 4.73 8.59
N ALA A 90 -2.64 5.40 9.38
CA ALA A 90 -2.50 5.44 10.85
C ALA A 90 -2.59 4.06 11.52
N LYS A 91 -3.24 3.08 10.87
CA LYS A 91 -3.50 1.73 11.40
C LYS A 91 -2.87 0.61 10.58
N THR A 92 -2.42 0.94 9.36
CA THR A 92 -1.91 -0.05 8.40
C THR A 92 -0.82 0.59 7.57
N ASN A 93 0.39 0.03 7.59
CA ASN A 93 1.48 0.53 6.75
C ASN A 93 1.18 0.23 5.28
N LEU A 94 0.57 1.19 4.59
CA LEU A 94 0.23 1.12 3.17
C LEU A 94 1.37 1.64 2.31
N VAL A 95 2.00 2.73 2.75
CA VAL A 95 3.18 3.34 2.12
C VAL A 95 4.24 3.66 3.17
N ALA A 96 5.49 3.85 2.75
CA ALA A 96 6.55 4.29 3.65
C ALA A 96 6.22 5.70 4.18
N PRO A 97 6.32 5.96 5.49
CA PRO A 97 6.01 7.27 6.08
C PRO A 97 6.76 8.44 5.43
N SER A 98 7.99 8.21 4.99
CA SER A 98 8.82 9.22 4.28
C SER A 98 8.23 9.64 2.93
N THR A 99 7.32 8.86 2.33
CA THR A 99 6.70 9.19 1.04
C THR A 99 5.37 9.92 1.16
N LEU A 100 4.82 10.06 2.38
CA LEU A 100 3.56 10.77 2.62
C LEU A 100 3.52 12.22 2.09
N PRO A 101 4.59 13.03 2.21
CA PRO A 101 4.63 14.37 1.62
C PRO A 101 4.60 14.37 0.08
N HIS A 102 4.94 13.25 -0.55
CA HIS A 102 5.14 13.10 -1.99
C HIS A 102 4.22 12.03 -2.60
N LEU A 103 2.99 11.86 -2.05
CA LEU A 103 2.04 10.85 -2.51
C LEU A 103 1.68 11.00 -3.99
N TRP A 104 1.52 12.25 -4.43
CA TRP A 104 1.09 12.52 -5.80
C TRP A 104 2.20 12.31 -6.83
N THR A 105 3.39 12.82 -6.58
CA THR A 105 4.52 12.62 -7.51
C THR A 105 5.03 11.19 -7.48
N ARG A 106 5.36 10.65 -6.29
CA ARG A 106 6.01 9.33 -6.17
C ARG A 106 5.08 8.14 -6.33
N HIS A 107 3.76 8.32 -6.18
CA HIS A 107 2.84 7.20 -6.28
C HIS A 107 1.76 7.41 -7.34
N ILE A 108 1.07 8.55 -7.35
CA ILE A 108 0.01 8.79 -8.32
C ILE A 108 0.57 8.98 -9.74
N ALA A 109 1.45 9.98 -9.96
CA ALA A 109 2.02 10.25 -11.27
C ALA A 109 2.86 9.07 -11.77
N ASP A 110 3.62 8.43 -10.87
CA ASP A 110 4.40 7.23 -11.18
C ASP A 110 3.52 6.05 -11.65
N SER A 111 2.29 5.95 -11.16
CA SER A 111 1.33 4.94 -11.60
C SER A 111 0.59 5.33 -12.89
N LEU A 112 0.19 6.60 -13.02
CA LEU A 112 -0.59 7.08 -14.17
C LEU A 112 0.16 6.98 -15.50
N GLN A 113 1.49 7.19 -15.50
CA GLN A 113 2.30 7.10 -16.71
C GLN A 113 2.25 5.71 -17.39
N LEU A 114 1.86 4.65 -16.65
CA LEU A 114 1.71 3.31 -17.22
C LEU A 114 0.59 3.25 -18.26
N VAL A 115 -0.45 4.08 -18.14
CA VAL A 115 -1.55 4.16 -19.11
C VAL A 115 -1.05 4.58 -20.49
N ASP A 116 -0.10 5.51 -20.53
CA ASP A 116 0.48 6.00 -21.79
C ASP A 116 1.37 4.94 -22.48
N LEU A 117 1.95 4.02 -21.71
CA LEU A 117 2.78 2.91 -22.24
C LEU A 117 1.94 1.72 -22.73
N ALA A 118 0.67 1.67 -22.35
CA ALA A 118 -0.27 0.65 -22.81
C ALA A 118 -1.63 1.26 -23.14
N PRO A 119 -1.72 2.17 -24.14
CA PRO A 119 -2.91 3.00 -24.38
C PRO A 119 -4.13 2.20 -24.85
N THR A 120 -3.95 1.00 -25.35
CA THR A 120 -5.02 0.09 -25.79
C THR A 120 -5.46 -0.90 -24.72
N ALA A 121 -4.69 -1.04 -23.62
CA ALA A 121 -4.99 -1.98 -22.56
C ALA A 121 -6.22 -1.55 -21.77
N LYS A 122 -7.20 -2.43 -21.66
CA LYS A 122 -8.43 -2.23 -20.87
C LYS A 122 -8.45 -3.11 -19.63
N ARG A 123 -7.82 -4.28 -19.70
CA ARG A 123 -7.80 -5.27 -18.62
C ARG A 123 -6.39 -5.31 -18.02
N TRP A 124 -6.29 -4.96 -16.75
CA TRP A 124 -5.02 -4.88 -16.04
C TRP A 124 -4.98 -5.85 -14.87
N ALA A 125 -3.79 -6.37 -14.57
CA ALA A 125 -3.51 -7.05 -13.31
C ALA A 125 -2.40 -6.32 -12.57
N ASP A 126 -2.65 -5.95 -11.32
CA ASP A 126 -1.66 -5.40 -10.39
C ASP A 126 -1.31 -6.47 -9.36
N LEU A 127 -0.07 -6.96 -9.41
CA LEU A 127 0.40 -8.05 -8.57
C LEU A 127 1.04 -7.50 -7.29
N GLY A 128 0.48 -7.88 -6.15
CA GLY A 128 0.92 -7.37 -4.85
C GLY A 128 0.51 -5.92 -4.61
N SER A 129 -0.75 -5.62 -4.83
CA SER A 129 -1.27 -4.24 -4.90
C SER A 129 -1.03 -3.39 -3.66
N GLY A 130 -0.87 -4.00 -2.47
CA GLY A 130 -0.45 -3.32 -1.25
C GLY A 130 -1.30 -2.12 -0.86
N GLY A 131 -0.71 -0.93 -0.96
CA GLY A 131 -1.41 0.35 -0.77
C GLY A 131 -2.24 0.80 -1.98
N GLY A 132 -2.33 -0.01 -3.06
CA GLY A 132 -3.12 0.32 -4.25
C GLY A 132 -2.34 1.02 -5.35
N PHE A 133 -1.02 0.93 -5.34
CA PHE A 133 -0.13 1.52 -6.35
C PHE A 133 0.60 0.43 -7.14
N PRO A 134 0.39 0.33 -8.47
CA PRO A 134 -0.38 1.26 -9.29
C PRO A 134 -1.90 0.94 -9.42
N GLY A 135 -2.40 -0.21 -8.95
CA GLY A 135 -3.70 -0.77 -9.29
C GLY A 135 -4.91 0.14 -9.07
N VAL A 136 -5.06 0.77 -7.88
CA VAL A 136 -6.20 1.69 -7.62
C VAL A 136 -6.10 2.94 -8.48
N VAL A 137 -4.89 3.44 -8.73
CA VAL A 137 -4.67 4.61 -9.58
C VAL A 137 -5.08 4.31 -11.02
N LEU A 138 -4.67 3.15 -11.56
CA LEU A 138 -5.09 2.66 -12.87
C LEU A 138 -6.61 2.51 -12.93
N ALA A 139 -7.23 1.92 -11.92
CA ALA A 139 -8.69 1.79 -11.86
C ALA A 139 -9.39 3.16 -11.88
N CYS A 140 -8.87 4.17 -11.16
CA CYS A 140 -9.39 5.53 -11.23
C CYS A 140 -9.25 6.15 -12.62
N ALA A 141 -8.11 5.98 -13.28
CA ALA A 141 -7.85 6.49 -14.63
C ALA A 141 -8.72 5.81 -15.69
N MET A 142 -9.02 4.51 -15.50
CA MET A 142 -9.81 3.71 -16.45
C MET A 142 -11.33 3.78 -16.21
N ALA A 143 -11.79 4.54 -15.20
CA ALA A 143 -13.19 4.52 -14.78
C ALA A 143 -14.19 4.95 -15.87
N GLU A 144 -13.78 5.80 -16.81
CA GLU A 144 -14.59 6.24 -17.95
C GLU A 144 -14.38 5.37 -19.21
N THR A 145 -13.54 4.33 -19.14
CA THR A 145 -13.21 3.47 -20.28
C THR A 145 -14.19 2.29 -20.34
N PRO A 146 -15.04 2.19 -21.37
CA PRO A 146 -15.99 1.08 -21.48
C PRO A 146 -15.29 -0.28 -21.55
N GLY A 147 -15.70 -1.21 -20.70
CA GLY A 147 -15.16 -2.56 -20.60
C GLY A 147 -13.80 -2.65 -19.90
N ALA A 148 -13.34 -1.58 -19.24
CA ALA A 148 -12.14 -1.63 -18.42
C ALA A 148 -12.34 -2.47 -17.15
N SER A 149 -11.28 -3.16 -16.74
CA SER A 149 -11.18 -3.85 -15.45
C SER A 149 -9.74 -3.84 -14.94
N VAL A 150 -9.57 -3.65 -13.64
CA VAL A 150 -8.26 -3.72 -12.99
C VAL A 150 -8.34 -4.76 -11.87
N HIS A 151 -7.60 -5.85 -12.01
CA HIS A 151 -7.51 -6.93 -11.03
C HIS A 151 -6.39 -6.63 -10.05
N LEU A 152 -6.73 -6.45 -8.77
CA LEU A 152 -5.80 -6.18 -7.69
C LEU A 152 -5.58 -7.47 -6.89
N VAL A 153 -4.38 -8.05 -6.96
CA VAL A 153 -4.04 -9.27 -6.24
C VAL A 153 -3.25 -8.92 -4.99
N GLU A 154 -3.77 -9.26 -3.82
CA GLU A 154 -3.14 -8.97 -2.53
C GLU A 154 -3.38 -10.13 -1.55
N ARG A 155 -2.30 -10.61 -0.89
CA ARG A 155 -2.36 -11.73 0.04
C ARG A 155 -2.74 -11.35 1.48
N ILE A 156 -2.54 -10.09 1.85
CA ILE A 156 -2.78 -9.61 3.22
C ILE A 156 -4.23 -9.13 3.34
N ALA A 157 -5.05 -9.85 4.10
CA ALA A 157 -6.48 -9.58 4.24
C ALA A 157 -6.81 -8.13 4.63
N LYS A 158 -6.02 -7.51 5.51
CA LYS A 158 -6.21 -6.11 5.93
C LYS A 158 -5.97 -5.13 4.79
N LYS A 159 -4.96 -5.38 3.94
CA LYS A 159 -4.71 -4.56 2.75
C LYS A 159 -5.77 -4.80 1.68
N ALA A 160 -6.20 -6.05 1.47
CA ALA A 160 -7.30 -6.35 0.55
C ALA A 160 -8.63 -5.68 0.99
N ALA A 161 -8.90 -5.56 2.29
CA ALA A 161 -10.04 -4.82 2.81
C ALA A 161 -9.94 -3.31 2.48
N PHE A 162 -8.75 -2.72 2.66
CA PHE A 162 -8.48 -1.35 2.24
C PHE A 162 -8.72 -1.15 0.75
N LEU A 163 -8.17 -2.03 -0.10
CA LEU A 163 -8.33 -1.96 -1.55
C LEU A 163 -9.80 -2.03 -1.98
N ARG A 164 -10.60 -2.92 -1.37
CA ARG A 164 -12.05 -2.99 -1.64
C ARG A 164 -12.76 -1.68 -1.31
N GLU A 165 -12.41 -1.08 -0.17
CA GLU A 165 -12.97 0.21 0.22
C GLU A 165 -12.53 1.32 -0.73
N ALA A 166 -11.26 1.36 -1.14
CA ALA A 166 -10.74 2.30 -2.12
C ALA A 166 -11.50 2.21 -3.46
N ILE A 167 -11.69 1.00 -3.99
CA ILE A 167 -12.46 0.79 -5.22
C ILE A 167 -13.92 1.23 -5.04
N ARG A 168 -14.54 0.91 -3.91
CA ARG A 168 -15.93 1.30 -3.61
C ARG A 168 -16.12 2.81 -3.60
N ILE A 169 -15.28 3.56 -2.88
CA ILE A 169 -15.44 5.02 -2.74
C ILE A 169 -15.07 5.80 -3.99
N THR A 170 -14.17 5.24 -4.81
CA THR A 170 -13.77 5.84 -6.09
C THR A 170 -14.72 5.47 -7.22
N THR A 171 -15.62 4.50 -7.02
CA THR A 171 -16.53 3.99 -8.06
C THR A 171 -15.76 3.62 -9.33
N SER A 172 -14.64 2.91 -9.16
CA SER A 172 -13.71 2.54 -10.24
C SER A 172 -13.79 1.05 -10.58
N PRO A 173 -13.42 0.62 -11.81
CA PRO A 173 -13.57 -0.74 -12.28
C PRO A 173 -12.50 -1.69 -11.73
N GLY A 174 -12.35 -1.78 -10.41
CA GLY A 174 -11.40 -2.64 -9.73
C GLY A 174 -12.03 -3.92 -9.20
N VAL A 175 -11.31 -5.05 -9.31
CA VAL A 175 -11.67 -6.35 -8.72
C VAL A 175 -10.55 -6.79 -7.78
N VAL A 176 -10.85 -6.95 -6.50
CA VAL A 176 -9.84 -7.28 -5.48
C VAL A 176 -9.86 -8.77 -5.17
N HIS A 177 -8.73 -9.42 -5.41
CA HIS A 177 -8.48 -10.83 -5.11
C HIS A 177 -7.64 -10.96 -3.85
N LEU A 178 -8.17 -11.60 -2.83
CA LEU A 178 -7.39 -12.01 -1.66
C LEU A 178 -6.74 -13.35 -1.98
N ALA A 179 -5.51 -13.31 -2.51
CA ALA A 179 -4.80 -14.49 -2.99
C ALA A 179 -3.27 -14.28 -2.92
N GLU A 180 -2.54 -15.37 -2.83
CA GLU A 180 -1.10 -15.39 -3.09
C GLU A 180 -0.84 -15.42 -4.61
N ILE A 181 0.23 -14.74 -5.01
CA ILE A 181 0.69 -14.72 -6.39
C ILE A 181 1.57 -15.94 -6.60
N GLY A 182 1.29 -16.70 -7.67
CA GLY A 182 2.01 -17.90 -8.06
C GLY A 182 1.72 -18.27 -9.51
N ASP A 183 2.05 -19.49 -9.87
CA ASP A 183 1.90 -20.04 -11.25
C ASP A 183 0.43 -20.09 -11.73
N ASN A 184 -0.53 -19.77 -10.86
CA ASN A 184 -1.96 -19.77 -11.16
C ASN A 184 -2.57 -18.36 -11.24
N VAL A 185 -1.76 -17.32 -11.38
CA VAL A 185 -2.26 -15.93 -11.39
C VAL A 185 -3.24 -15.67 -12.52
N ASP A 186 -3.04 -16.31 -13.66
CA ASP A 186 -3.92 -16.26 -14.81
C ASP A 186 -5.32 -16.85 -14.55
N ARG A 187 -5.43 -17.84 -13.64
CA ARG A 187 -6.72 -18.36 -13.18
C ARG A 187 -7.43 -17.43 -12.22
N ILE A 188 -6.66 -16.63 -11.46
CA ILE A 188 -7.18 -15.65 -10.49
C ILE A 188 -7.76 -14.44 -11.24
N THR A 189 -7.02 -13.89 -12.20
CA THR A 189 -7.38 -12.65 -12.90
C THR A 189 -8.14 -12.89 -14.20
N GLY A 190 -8.02 -14.11 -14.80
CA GLY A 190 -8.37 -14.35 -16.19
C GLY A 190 -7.39 -13.64 -17.14
N PRO A 191 -7.68 -13.63 -18.45
CA PRO A 191 -6.83 -12.97 -19.42
C PRO A 191 -6.87 -11.46 -19.24
N VAL A 192 -5.68 -10.82 -19.24
CA VAL A 192 -5.50 -9.38 -19.16
C VAL A 192 -4.67 -8.87 -20.33
N ASP A 193 -4.73 -7.56 -20.59
CA ASP A 193 -3.97 -6.93 -21.66
C ASP A 193 -2.61 -6.44 -21.12
N CYS A 194 -2.55 -6.09 -19.84
CA CYS A 194 -1.32 -5.63 -19.19
C CYS A 194 -1.23 -6.13 -17.75
N VAL A 195 -0.02 -6.50 -17.32
CA VAL A 195 0.31 -6.86 -15.96
C VAL A 195 1.35 -5.90 -15.40
N THR A 196 1.19 -5.53 -14.15
CA THR A 196 2.11 -4.64 -13.44
C THR A 196 2.36 -5.13 -12.02
N ALA A 197 3.47 -4.70 -11.46
CA ALA A 197 3.81 -4.89 -10.04
C ALA A 197 4.81 -3.80 -9.62
N ARG A 198 4.67 -3.29 -8.39
CA ARG A 198 5.58 -2.30 -7.84
C ARG A 198 6.02 -2.68 -6.44
N ALA A 199 7.33 -2.61 -6.15
CA ALA A 199 7.91 -2.87 -4.82
C ALA A 199 7.51 -4.23 -4.20
N LEU A 200 7.19 -5.23 -5.02
CA LEU A 200 6.77 -6.56 -4.59
C LEU A 200 7.98 -7.49 -4.42
N ALA A 201 8.86 -7.53 -5.43
CA ALA A 201 9.99 -8.46 -5.51
C ALA A 201 11.07 -7.96 -6.50
N PRO A 202 12.27 -8.56 -6.52
CA PRO A 202 13.24 -8.36 -7.58
C PRO A 202 12.68 -8.73 -8.97
N LEU A 203 13.23 -8.11 -10.03
CA LEU A 203 12.70 -8.21 -11.39
C LEU A 203 12.57 -9.67 -11.87
N HIS A 204 13.56 -10.51 -11.62
CA HIS A 204 13.53 -11.92 -12.05
C HIS A 204 12.36 -12.71 -11.46
N GLN A 205 11.94 -12.38 -10.23
CA GLN A 205 10.76 -12.97 -9.60
C GLN A 205 9.46 -12.35 -10.14
N LEU A 206 9.44 -11.02 -10.37
CA LEU A 206 8.27 -10.36 -10.98
C LEU A 206 7.93 -10.96 -12.34
N ILE A 207 8.96 -11.23 -13.16
CA ILE A 207 8.80 -11.90 -14.44
C ILE A 207 8.15 -13.28 -14.23
N GLY A 208 8.63 -14.07 -13.25
CA GLY A 208 8.05 -15.37 -12.94
C GLY A 208 6.58 -15.30 -12.52
N PHE A 209 6.20 -14.30 -11.76
CA PHE A 209 4.80 -14.09 -11.36
C PHE A 209 3.91 -13.65 -12.54
N ALA A 210 4.45 -12.88 -13.48
CA ALA A 210 3.70 -12.36 -14.63
C ALA A 210 3.71 -13.30 -15.83
N GLU A 211 4.63 -14.25 -15.91
CA GLU A 211 4.85 -15.13 -17.05
C GLU A 211 3.59 -15.89 -17.50
N PRO A 212 2.73 -16.43 -16.60
CA PRO A 212 1.49 -17.07 -17.03
C PRO A 212 0.54 -16.13 -17.78
N LEU A 213 0.51 -14.84 -17.45
CA LEU A 213 -0.28 -13.82 -18.15
C LEU A 213 0.40 -13.39 -19.45
N MET A 214 1.72 -13.24 -19.44
CA MET A 214 2.50 -12.86 -20.63
C MET A 214 2.40 -13.94 -21.72
N ARG A 215 2.36 -15.22 -21.36
CA ARG A 215 2.10 -16.32 -22.32
C ARG A 215 0.73 -16.22 -23.01
N GLN A 216 -0.23 -15.55 -22.38
CA GLN A 216 -1.55 -15.27 -22.95
C GLN A 216 -1.59 -13.95 -23.72
N GLY A 217 -0.45 -13.27 -23.89
CA GLY A 217 -0.31 -12.05 -24.67
C GLY A 217 -0.35 -10.76 -23.87
N ALA A 218 -0.34 -10.82 -22.52
CA ALA A 218 -0.26 -9.62 -21.71
C ALA A 218 1.12 -8.96 -21.82
N LYS A 219 1.14 -7.62 -21.95
CA LYS A 219 2.34 -6.82 -21.78
C LYS A 219 2.65 -6.67 -20.28
N ALA A 220 3.92 -6.77 -19.87
CA ALA A 220 4.32 -6.46 -18.50
C ALA A 220 4.97 -5.07 -18.42
N LEU A 221 4.55 -4.29 -17.42
CA LEU A 221 5.10 -2.97 -17.10
C LEU A 221 5.49 -2.94 -15.61
N PHE A 222 6.78 -2.92 -15.32
CA PHE A 222 7.29 -2.95 -13.95
C PHE A 222 8.01 -1.65 -13.60
N PRO A 223 7.42 -0.75 -12.79
CA PRO A 223 8.12 0.38 -12.21
C PRO A 223 9.26 -0.09 -11.30
N LYS A 224 10.48 0.36 -11.59
CA LYS A 224 11.72 0.01 -10.89
C LYS A 224 12.49 1.27 -10.48
N GLY A 225 13.41 1.11 -9.54
CA GLY A 225 14.30 2.18 -9.09
C GLY A 225 15.47 2.44 -10.04
N GLN A 226 16.49 3.14 -9.53
CA GLN A 226 17.69 3.49 -10.29
C GLN A 226 18.56 2.28 -10.63
N ASP A 227 18.53 1.22 -9.81
CA ASP A 227 19.38 0.03 -9.98
C ASP A 227 18.84 -0.96 -11.02
N VAL A 228 18.11 -0.48 -12.03
CA VAL A 228 17.45 -1.32 -13.04
C VAL A 228 18.43 -2.20 -13.81
N ASP A 229 19.63 -1.71 -14.11
CA ASP A 229 20.66 -2.45 -14.87
C ASP A 229 21.15 -3.68 -14.09
N ALA A 230 21.33 -3.56 -12.78
CA ALA A 230 21.68 -4.69 -11.92
C ALA A 230 20.56 -5.72 -11.86
N GLU A 231 19.30 -5.27 -11.78
CA GLU A 231 18.14 -6.17 -11.78
C GLU A 231 17.94 -6.86 -13.14
N LEU A 232 18.21 -6.20 -14.26
CA LEU A 232 18.19 -6.79 -15.59
C LEU A 232 19.29 -7.83 -15.77
N THR A 233 20.50 -7.53 -15.30
CA THR A 233 21.63 -8.47 -15.31
C THR A 233 21.29 -9.73 -14.51
N GLU A 234 20.68 -9.58 -13.35
CA GLU A 234 20.23 -10.72 -12.54
C GLU A 234 19.10 -11.49 -13.23
N ALA A 235 18.10 -10.79 -13.79
CA ALA A 235 16.97 -11.42 -14.48
C ALA A 235 17.43 -12.23 -15.71
N ALA A 236 18.43 -11.76 -16.44
CA ALA A 236 18.99 -12.44 -17.61
C ALA A 236 19.63 -13.80 -17.30
N LYS A 237 19.91 -14.13 -16.04
CA LYS A 237 20.37 -15.47 -15.64
C LYS A 237 19.25 -16.52 -15.68
N TYR A 238 18.01 -16.10 -15.49
CA TYR A 238 16.84 -16.97 -15.37
C TYR A 238 15.91 -16.91 -16.58
N TRP A 239 15.93 -15.77 -17.30
CA TRP A 239 14.97 -15.44 -18.33
C TRP A 239 15.66 -15.00 -19.62
N ASN A 240 15.15 -15.46 -20.76
CA ASN A 240 15.42 -14.86 -22.05
C ASN A 240 14.38 -13.77 -22.28
N ILE A 241 14.79 -12.51 -22.22
CA ILE A 241 13.92 -11.33 -22.29
C ILE A 241 14.52 -10.25 -23.20
N GLN A 242 13.65 -9.44 -23.79
CA GLN A 242 14.01 -8.25 -24.57
C GLN A 242 13.32 -7.03 -23.93
N PRO A 243 13.93 -6.42 -22.90
CA PRO A 243 13.32 -5.32 -22.17
C PRO A 243 13.39 -4.03 -23.00
N GLN A 244 12.30 -3.23 -22.95
CA GLN A 244 12.33 -1.81 -23.29
C GLN A 244 12.32 -1.01 -21.99
N LEU A 245 13.21 -0.01 -21.92
CA LEU A 245 13.35 0.84 -20.74
C LEU A 245 12.75 2.21 -21.02
N HIS A 246 11.81 2.63 -20.20
CA HIS A 246 11.23 3.96 -20.22
C HIS A 246 11.64 4.70 -18.94
N GLN A 247 12.26 5.88 -19.10
CA GLN A 247 12.57 6.71 -17.94
C GLN A 247 11.29 7.20 -17.27
N SER A 248 11.21 7.09 -15.96
CA SER A 248 10.06 7.60 -15.22
C SER A 248 9.96 9.12 -15.34
N ARG A 249 8.77 9.65 -15.60
CA ARG A 249 8.48 11.10 -15.62
C ARG A 249 8.63 11.74 -14.25
N THR A 250 8.63 10.95 -13.18
CA THR A 250 8.80 11.42 -11.80
C THR A 250 10.26 11.54 -11.37
N GLY A 251 11.21 11.22 -12.24
CA GLY A 251 12.63 11.53 -12.15
C GLY A 251 13.54 10.36 -11.82
N ASP A 252 13.23 9.55 -10.81
CA ASP A 252 14.23 8.68 -10.18
C ASP A 252 14.05 7.18 -10.45
N GLY A 253 13.61 6.80 -11.63
CA GLY A 253 13.41 5.38 -11.89
C GLY A 253 13.12 5.06 -13.33
N TRP A 254 12.85 3.80 -13.57
CA TRP A 254 12.59 3.23 -14.88
C TRP A 254 11.31 2.41 -14.86
N ILE A 255 10.68 2.26 -16.01
CA ILE A 255 9.65 1.27 -16.24
C ILE A 255 10.23 0.24 -17.19
N VAL A 256 10.29 -0.99 -16.74
CA VAL A 256 10.70 -2.13 -17.57
C VAL A 256 9.47 -2.66 -18.28
N GLU A 257 9.46 -2.55 -19.60
CA GLU A 257 8.44 -3.13 -20.47
C GLU A 257 8.93 -4.46 -21.03
N LEU A 258 8.09 -5.48 -20.94
CA LEU A 258 8.33 -6.81 -21.53
C LEU A 258 7.08 -7.26 -22.28
N ASN A 259 7.26 -7.76 -23.50
CA ASN A 259 6.16 -8.36 -24.29
C ASN A 259 6.19 -9.90 -24.24
N ALA A 260 7.32 -10.48 -23.87
CA ALA A 260 7.49 -11.92 -23.69
C ALA A 260 8.62 -12.21 -22.70
N ALA A 261 8.57 -13.37 -22.08
CA ALA A 261 9.66 -13.92 -21.28
C ALA A 261 9.67 -15.44 -21.43
N GLU A 262 10.85 -16.00 -21.68
CA GLU A 262 11.05 -17.45 -21.77
C GLU A 262 12.03 -17.87 -20.66
N ARG A 263 11.70 -18.91 -19.93
CA ARG A 263 12.56 -19.43 -18.88
C ARG A 263 13.81 -20.07 -19.51
N ARG A 264 14.97 -19.73 -18.96
CA ARG A 264 16.19 -20.45 -19.33
C ARG A 264 16.19 -21.83 -18.69
N GLY A 265 16.51 -22.84 -19.49
CA GLY A 265 16.67 -24.23 -19.04
C GLY A 265 17.87 -24.42 -18.12
#